data_3e010af2bebf9715d9e80f637aff03fc
#
_entry.id   3e010af2bebf9715d9e80f637aff03fc
#
_cell.length_a   1.000
_cell.length_b   1.000
_cell.length_c   1.000
_cell.angle_alpha   90.00
_cell.angle_beta   90.00
_cell.angle_gamma   90.00
#
_symmetry.space_group_name_H-M   'P 1'
#
loop_
_entity.id
_entity.type
_entity.pdbx_description
1 polymer ?
#
loop_
_entity_poly.entity_id
_entity_poly.type
_entity_poly.pdbx_seq_one_letter_code
_entity_poly.pdbx_strand_id
1 'polypeptide(L)'
;MSGEALDIDGVKAKFGVPPERIVDYLALVGDTVDNVPGVDKVGPKTAVKWLAEHDSLDGVIAAADRIGGAVGENLKKALDWLPMGRKLVTVATDCDLSGQVKGWPALDALALADVDRNALLDFYTRFGFRTFKKELETEAVDPPTAEAPAPSAAREVLARAYETILTQDRLD
;
A
#
# COMPACT_ATOMS: atom_id res chain seq x y z
N MET A 1 6.42 -9.48 5.07
CA MET A 1 5.25 -8.72 5.57
C MET A 1 4.49 -9.65 6.48
N SER A 2 4.25 -9.27 7.74
CA SER A 2 3.37 -10.03 8.61
C SER A 2 1.95 -9.86 8.07
N GLY A 3 1.29 -10.96 7.67
CA GLY A 3 -0.08 -10.95 7.16
C GLY A 3 -1.11 -10.73 8.28
N GLU A 4 -0.96 -9.64 9.04
CA GLU A 4 -1.89 -9.27 10.08
C GLU A 4 -3.17 -8.73 9.45
N ALA A 5 -4.28 -9.45 9.62
CA ALA A 5 -5.60 -8.96 9.27
C ALA A 5 -6.10 -8.04 10.38
N LEU A 6 -6.45 -6.80 10.03
CA LEU A 6 -7.01 -5.83 10.96
C LEU A 6 -8.52 -5.74 10.72
N ASP A 7 -9.30 -6.07 11.76
CA ASP A 7 -10.72 -5.73 11.83
C ASP A 7 -10.93 -4.26 12.27
N ILE A 8 -12.16 -3.84 12.48
CA ILE A 8 -12.49 -2.48 12.88
C ILE A 8 -11.79 -2.09 14.19
N ASP A 9 -11.77 -2.98 15.17
CA ASP A 9 -11.13 -2.73 16.47
C ASP A 9 -9.60 -2.71 16.34
N GLY A 10 -9.03 -3.57 15.49
CA GLY A 10 -7.62 -3.58 15.15
C GLY A 10 -7.15 -2.29 14.47
N VAL A 11 -7.93 -1.75 13.54
CA VAL A 11 -7.66 -0.44 12.92
C VAL A 11 -7.67 0.66 13.97
N LYS A 12 -8.70 0.70 14.83
CA LYS A 12 -8.82 1.69 15.90
C LYS A 12 -7.70 1.59 16.93
N ALA A 13 -7.28 0.38 17.29
CA ALA A 13 -6.16 0.16 18.20
C ALA A 13 -4.83 0.63 17.59
N LYS A 14 -4.63 0.41 16.28
CA LYS A 14 -3.40 0.75 15.58
C LYS A 14 -3.26 2.23 15.25
N PHE A 15 -4.33 2.86 14.76
CA PHE A 15 -4.30 4.24 14.26
C PHE A 15 -4.95 5.25 15.21
N GLY A 16 -5.70 4.80 16.21
CA GLY A 16 -6.43 5.65 17.14
C GLY A 16 -7.71 6.25 16.58
N VAL A 17 -8.08 5.90 15.35
CA VAL A 17 -9.32 6.32 14.68
C VAL A 17 -10.01 5.11 14.04
N PRO A 18 -11.34 5.13 13.88
CA PRO A 18 -12.05 4.06 13.17
C PRO A 18 -11.78 4.11 11.66
N PRO A 19 -12.06 3.02 10.91
CA PRO A 19 -11.80 2.95 9.47
C PRO A 19 -12.37 4.11 8.66
N GLU A 20 -13.53 4.62 9.01
CA GLU A 20 -14.22 5.73 8.34
C GLU A 20 -13.45 7.06 8.43
N ARG A 21 -12.52 7.16 9.38
CA ARG A 21 -11.70 8.37 9.63
C ARG A 21 -10.25 8.23 9.15
N ILE A 22 -9.90 7.10 8.55
CA ILE A 22 -8.51 6.90 8.05
C ILE A 22 -8.14 7.90 6.97
N VAL A 23 -9.05 8.22 6.05
CA VAL A 23 -8.81 9.23 5.02
C VAL A 23 -8.56 10.62 5.64
N ASP A 24 -9.38 11.01 6.60
CA ASP A 24 -9.22 12.28 7.32
C ASP A 24 -7.92 12.31 8.14
N TYR A 25 -7.57 11.19 8.77
CA TYR A 25 -6.32 11.03 9.50
C TYR A 25 -5.11 11.18 8.57
N LEU A 26 -5.10 10.49 7.41
CA LEU A 26 -4.02 10.58 6.44
C LEU A 26 -3.91 11.97 5.81
N ALA A 27 -5.02 12.65 5.55
CA ALA A 27 -4.99 14.03 5.09
C ALA A 27 -4.31 14.98 6.08
N LEU A 28 -4.47 14.76 7.40
CA LEU A 28 -3.84 15.57 8.45
C LEU A 28 -2.37 15.21 8.67
N VAL A 29 -2.03 13.91 8.73
CA VAL A 29 -0.67 13.45 9.03
C VAL A 29 0.20 13.42 7.78
N GLY A 30 -0.41 13.21 6.61
CA GLY A 30 0.25 12.92 5.34
C GLY A 30 0.46 11.42 5.13
N ASP A 31 0.79 11.07 3.90
CA ASP A 31 1.22 9.72 3.51
C ASP A 31 2.60 9.78 2.86
N THR A 32 3.60 9.31 3.59
CA THR A 32 4.99 9.34 3.12
C THR A 32 5.26 8.31 2.03
N VAL A 33 4.48 7.23 1.97
CA VAL A 33 4.62 6.19 0.94
C VAL A 33 4.19 6.75 -0.41
N ASP A 34 3.07 7.47 -0.43
CA ASP A 34 2.51 8.08 -1.64
C ASP A 34 2.97 9.54 -1.84
N ASN A 35 3.90 10.01 -1.00
CA ASN A 35 4.43 11.38 -1.05
C ASN A 35 3.35 12.47 -0.98
N VAL A 36 2.31 12.23 -0.18
CA VAL A 36 1.24 13.19 0.08
C VAL A 36 1.56 13.94 1.36
N PRO A 37 1.81 15.27 1.32
CA PRO A 37 2.11 16.05 2.52
C PRO A 37 0.86 16.22 3.38
N GLY A 38 1.04 16.11 4.71
CA GLY A 38 0.05 16.49 5.71
C GLY A 38 0.21 17.93 6.19
N VAL A 39 -0.39 18.23 7.33
CA VAL A 39 -0.19 19.51 8.02
C VAL A 39 1.16 19.50 8.74
N ASP A 40 1.99 20.50 8.51
CA ASP A 40 3.33 20.58 9.11
C ASP A 40 3.28 20.47 10.64
N LYS A 41 4.15 19.60 11.20
CA LYS A 41 4.25 19.26 12.63
C LYS A 41 2.99 18.62 13.24
N VAL A 42 2.02 18.21 12.44
CA VAL A 42 0.89 17.39 12.88
C VAL A 42 1.21 15.91 12.69
N GLY A 43 1.42 15.24 13.80
CA GLY A 43 1.63 13.78 13.80
C GLY A 43 0.38 13.03 14.27
N PRO A 44 0.48 11.68 14.38
CA PRO A 44 -0.62 10.80 14.76
C PRO A 44 -1.41 11.26 15.98
N LYS A 45 -0.72 11.60 17.07
CA LYS A 45 -1.38 11.99 18.32
C LYS A 45 -2.24 13.26 18.17
N THR A 46 -1.74 14.25 17.40
CA THR A 46 -2.47 15.49 17.17
C THR A 46 -3.66 15.28 16.26
N ALA A 47 -3.50 14.50 15.19
CA ALA A 47 -4.58 14.17 14.26
C ALA A 47 -5.71 13.39 14.96
N VAL A 48 -5.37 12.35 15.74
CA VAL A 48 -6.36 11.60 16.54
C VAL A 48 -7.12 12.50 17.50
N LYS A 49 -6.41 13.39 18.21
CA LYS A 49 -7.03 14.34 19.13
C LYS A 49 -8.01 15.26 18.40
N TRP A 50 -7.60 15.85 17.29
CA TRP A 50 -8.46 16.76 16.52
C TRP A 50 -9.67 16.06 15.94
N LEU A 51 -9.52 14.83 15.41
CA LEU A 51 -10.63 14.05 14.90
C LEU A 51 -11.60 13.60 16.01
N ALA A 52 -11.09 13.33 17.21
CA ALA A 52 -11.93 13.05 18.37
C ALA A 52 -12.72 14.29 18.86
N GLU A 53 -12.14 15.50 18.77
CA GLU A 53 -12.76 16.76 19.19
C GLU A 53 -13.73 17.34 18.15
N HIS A 54 -13.47 17.10 16.86
CA HIS A 54 -14.18 17.76 15.74
C HIS A 54 -14.85 16.77 14.78
N ASP A 55 -14.77 15.48 15.07
CA ASP A 55 -15.40 14.37 14.35
C ASP A 55 -14.79 14.07 12.95
N SER A 56 -14.46 15.08 12.15
CA SER A 56 -14.01 14.91 10.77
C SER A 56 -12.98 15.96 10.37
N LEU A 57 -12.32 15.76 9.23
CA LEU A 57 -11.44 16.76 8.63
C LEU A 57 -12.19 18.08 8.39
N ASP A 58 -13.43 18.02 7.92
CA ASP A 58 -14.24 19.21 7.68
C ASP A 58 -14.52 19.95 9.01
N GLY A 59 -14.76 19.20 10.09
CA GLY A 59 -14.91 19.76 11.45
C GLY A 59 -13.60 20.42 11.94
N VAL A 60 -12.46 19.81 11.68
CA VAL A 60 -11.13 20.39 11.99
C VAL A 60 -10.90 21.65 11.20
N ILE A 61 -11.19 21.68 9.90
CA ILE A 61 -11.09 22.86 9.03
C ILE A 61 -11.98 23.98 9.56
N ALA A 62 -13.23 23.70 9.88
CA ALA A 62 -14.17 24.68 10.42
C ALA A 62 -13.74 25.24 11.81
N ALA A 63 -12.93 24.48 12.54
CA ALA A 63 -12.42 24.87 13.85
C ALA A 63 -11.03 25.55 13.77
N ALA A 64 -10.41 25.69 12.58
CA ALA A 64 -9.03 26.12 12.42
C ALA A 64 -8.69 27.43 13.14
N ASP A 65 -9.60 28.39 13.17
CA ASP A 65 -9.39 29.68 13.88
C ASP A 65 -9.37 29.54 15.40
N ARG A 66 -9.98 28.46 15.93
CA ARG A 66 -10.05 28.17 17.37
C ARG A 66 -8.89 27.29 17.84
N ILE A 67 -8.22 26.62 16.92
CA ILE A 67 -7.08 25.77 17.21
C ILE A 67 -5.83 26.67 17.31
N GLY A 68 -5.32 26.81 18.53
CA GLY A 68 -4.16 27.67 18.82
C GLY A 68 -2.83 26.94 18.72
N GLY A 69 -1.76 27.73 18.96
CA GLY A 69 -0.37 27.25 18.97
C GLY A 69 0.21 27.03 17.58
N ALA A 70 1.45 26.56 17.54
CA ALA A 70 2.20 26.40 16.28
C ALA A 70 1.52 25.44 15.29
N VAL A 71 0.88 24.37 15.78
CA VAL A 71 0.16 23.43 14.93
C VAL A 71 -1.13 24.01 14.37
N GLY A 72 -1.82 24.90 15.12
CA GLY A 72 -2.98 25.65 14.62
C GLY A 72 -2.61 26.62 13.50
N GLU A 73 -1.49 27.33 13.63
CA GLU A 73 -0.98 28.19 12.56
C GLU A 73 -0.57 27.37 11.32
N ASN A 74 0.00 26.17 11.50
CA ASN A 74 0.30 25.29 10.37
C ASN A 74 -0.96 24.74 9.72
N LEU A 75 -2.01 24.41 10.50
CA LEU A 75 -3.31 24.05 9.97
C LEU A 75 -3.89 25.14 9.07
N LYS A 76 -3.88 26.40 9.52
CA LYS A 76 -4.36 27.54 8.72
C LYS A 76 -3.63 27.68 7.40
N LYS A 77 -2.31 27.46 7.38
CA LYS A 77 -1.50 27.48 6.14
C LYS A 77 -1.82 26.31 5.20
N ALA A 78 -2.31 25.20 5.74
CA ALA A 78 -2.62 24.01 4.97
C ALA A 78 -4.07 23.96 4.45
N LEU A 79 -4.94 24.91 4.83
CA LEU A 79 -6.37 24.88 4.49
C LEU A 79 -6.63 24.73 2.98
N ASP A 80 -5.86 25.44 2.15
CA ASP A 80 -6.01 25.37 0.69
C ASP A 80 -5.55 24.02 0.11
N TRP A 81 -4.63 23.35 0.80
CA TRP A 81 -4.08 22.06 0.39
C TRP A 81 -4.94 20.85 0.84
N LEU A 82 -5.55 20.90 2.02
CA LEU A 82 -6.23 19.79 2.64
C LEU A 82 -7.30 19.11 1.77
N PRO A 83 -8.13 19.84 0.97
CA PRO A 83 -9.08 19.20 0.06
C PRO A 83 -8.39 18.35 -1.01
N MET A 84 -7.26 18.80 -1.54
CA MET A 84 -6.46 18.06 -2.51
C MET A 84 -5.77 16.87 -1.85
N GLY A 85 -5.16 17.07 -0.68
CA GLY A 85 -4.55 15.99 0.10
C GLY A 85 -5.55 14.87 0.39
N ARG A 86 -6.76 15.20 0.86
CA ARG A 86 -7.83 14.22 1.07
C ARG A 86 -8.19 13.47 -0.21
N LYS A 87 -8.31 14.16 -1.35
CA LYS A 87 -8.59 13.52 -2.63
C LYS A 87 -7.49 12.52 -3.01
N LEU A 88 -6.23 12.85 -2.79
CA LEU A 88 -5.09 11.99 -3.13
C LEU A 88 -5.01 10.72 -2.28
N VAL A 89 -5.37 10.80 -0.99
CA VAL A 89 -5.39 9.62 -0.09
C VAL A 89 -6.70 8.84 -0.13
N THR A 90 -7.67 9.27 -0.94
CA THR A 90 -8.95 8.56 -1.11
C THR A 90 -8.86 7.59 -2.27
N VAL A 91 -9.09 6.30 -1.99
CA VAL A 91 -9.13 5.27 -3.03
C VAL A 91 -10.34 5.49 -3.93
N ALA A 92 -10.10 5.59 -5.25
CA ALA A 92 -11.17 5.63 -6.23
C ALA A 92 -11.79 4.23 -6.38
N THR A 93 -13.11 4.13 -6.18
CA THR A 93 -13.85 2.86 -6.21
C THR A 93 -14.73 2.71 -7.46
N ASP A 94 -14.72 3.72 -8.32
CA ASP A 94 -15.57 3.85 -9.52
C ASP A 94 -14.76 3.96 -10.82
N CYS A 95 -13.54 3.43 -10.81
CA CYS A 95 -12.68 3.44 -12.01
C CYS A 95 -13.32 2.63 -13.14
N ASP A 96 -13.46 3.24 -14.32
CA ASP A 96 -13.84 2.53 -15.53
C ASP A 96 -12.63 1.79 -16.12
N LEU A 97 -12.69 0.46 -16.10
CA LEU A 97 -11.65 -0.42 -16.63
C LEU A 97 -12.05 -1.06 -17.97
N SER A 98 -13.12 -0.60 -18.61
CA SER A 98 -13.64 -1.18 -19.87
C SER A 98 -12.61 -1.19 -21.01
N GLY A 99 -11.69 -0.22 -21.01
CA GLY A 99 -10.60 -0.15 -21.99
C GLY A 99 -9.44 -1.13 -21.72
N GLN A 100 -9.31 -1.66 -20.52
CA GLN A 100 -8.20 -2.52 -20.05
C GLN A 100 -8.66 -3.95 -19.77
N VAL A 101 -9.89 -4.12 -19.30
CA VAL A 101 -10.43 -5.42 -18.87
C VAL A 101 -11.61 -5.80 -19.76
N LYS A 102 -11.40 -6.83 -20.59
CA LYS A 102 -12.48 -7.38 -21.42
C LYS A 102 -13.57 -7.99 -20.53
N GLY A 103 -14.81 -7.54 -20.70
CA GLY A 103 -15.96 -8.03 -19.92
C GLY A 103 -16.25 -7.21 -18.65
N TRP A 104 -15.51 -6.12 -18.40
CA TRP A 104 -15.84 -5.17 -17.32
C TRP A 104 -17.28 -4.64 -17.47
N PRO A 105 -18.08 -4.46 -16.40
CA PRO A 105 -17.71 -4.53 -14.96
C PRO A 105 -17.99 -5.88 -14.29
N ALA A 106 -18.17 -6.97 -15.01
CA ALA A 106 -18.40 -8.28 -14.41
C ALA A 106 -17.14 -8.74 -13.62
N LEU A 107 -17.30 -9.09 -12.35
CA LEU A 107 -16.17 -9.54 -11.51
C LEU A 107 -15.48 -10.78 -12.05
N ASP A 108 -16.23 -11.68 -12.72
CA ASP A 108 -15.67 -12.87 -13.39
C ASP A 108 -14.64 -12.51 -14.47
N ALA A 109 -14.73 -11.28 -15.04
CA ALA A 109 -13.74 -10.79 -15.99
C ALA A 109 -12.35 -10.56 -15.36
N LEU A 110 -12.26 -10.50 -14.04
CA LEU A 110 -11.02 -10.38 -13.29
C LEU A 110 -10.45 -11.73 -12.86
N ALA A 111 -11.14 -12.83 -13.17
CA ALA A 111 -10.61 -14.17 -12.89
C ALA A 111 -9.30 -14.39 -13.65
N LEU A 112 -8.35 -15.04 -12.98
CA LEU A 112 -7.10 -15.41 -13.62
C LEU A 112 -7.40 -16.41 -14.73
N ALA A 113 -6.95 -16.11 -15.94
CA ALA A 113 -6.98 -17.04 -17.05
C ALA A 113 -5.93 -18.13 -16.88
N ASP A 114 -6.09 -19.24 -17.62
CA ASP A 114 -5.06 -20.26 -17.71
C ASP A 114 -3.74 -19.65 -18.21
N VAL A 115 -2.64 -20.18 -17.68
CA VAL A 115 -1.31 -19.71 -18.04
C VAL A 115 -0.99 -20.03 -19.50
N ASP A 116 -0.75 -19.03 -20.33
CA ASP A 116 -0.16 -19.23 -21.66
C ASP A 116 1.32 -19.56 -21.51
N ARG A 117 1.63 -20.87 -21.42
CA ARG A 117 2.99 -21.36 -21.21
C ARG A 117 3.93 -20.98 -22.34
N ASN A 118 3.45 -20.90 -23.59
CA ASN A 118 4.29 -20.57 -24.73
C ASN A 118 4.67 -19.09 -24.69
N ALA A 119 3.71 -18.19 -24.46
CA ALA A 119 3.97 -16.77 -24.32
C ALA A 119 4.90 -16.50 -23.12
N LEU A 120 4.74 -17.22 -22.01
CA LEU A 120 5.57 -17.08 -20.82
C LEU A 120 7.00 -17.60 -21.08
N LEU A 121 7.16 -18.71 -21.82
CA LEU A 121 8.46 -19.24 -22.23
C LEU A 121 9.22 -18.27 -23.14
N ASP A 122 8.53 -17.67 -24.11
CA ASP A 122 9.07 -16.65 -24.99
C ASP A 122 9.50 -15.40 -24.18
N PHE A 123 8.68 -14.97 -23.24
CA PHE A 123 9.00 -13.88 -22.33
C PHE A 123 10.27 -14.16 -21.52
N TYR A 124 10.35 -15.31 -20.85
CA TYR A 124 11.51 -15.69 -20.07
C TYR A 124 12.78 -15.84 -20.93
N THR A 125 12.64 -16.32 -22.15
CA THR A 125 13.76 -16.41 -23.11
C THR A 125 14.24 -15.03 -23.53
N ARG A 126 13.33 -14.15 -23.90
CA ARG A 126 13.62 -12.79 -24.37
C ARG A 126 14.31 -11.93 -23.30
N PHE A 127 13.86 -12.05 -22.05
CA PHE A 127 14.35 -11.24 -20.94
C PHE A 127 15.42 -11.94 -20.07
N GLY A 128 15.84 -13.15 -20.44
CA GLY A 128 16.93 -13.86 -19.78
C GLY A 128 16.61 -14.46 -18.41
N PHE A 129 15.34 -14.72 -18.09
CA PHE A 129 14.92 -15.35 -16.84
C PHE A 129 15.16 -16.86 -16.85
N ARG A 130 16.44 -17.26 -16.76
CA ARG A 130 16.88 -18.66 -16.96
C ARG A 130 16.28 -19.64 -15.95
N THR A 131 16.19 -19.25 -14.69
CA THR A 131 15.64 -20.10 -13.62
C THR A 131 14.17 -20.38 -13.86
N PHE A 132 13.36 -19.33 -14.05
CA PHE A 132 11.92 -19.47 -14.31
C PHE A 132 11.63 -20.23 -15.61
N LYS A 133 12.45 -20.02 -16.65
CA LYS A 133 12.36 -20.79 -17.90
C LYS A 133 12.53 -22.28 -17.63
N LYS A 134 13.60 -22.66 -16.89
CA LYS A 134 13.88 -24.06 -16.55
C LYS A 134 12.78 -24.68 -15.70
N GLU A 135 12.24 -23.96 -14.73
CA GLU A 135 11.10 -24.39 -13.91
C GLU A 135 9.88 -24.66 -14.78
N LEU A 136 9.54 -23.73 -15.66
CA LEU A 136 8.42 -23.88 -16.59
C LEU A 136 8.58 -25.08 -17.54
N GLU A 137 9.81 -25.35 -18.01
CA GLU A 137 10.13 -26.52 -18.87
C GLU A 137 10.01 -27.83 -18.09
N THR A 138 10.40 -27.87 -16.81
CA THR A 138 10.32 -29.07 -15.96
C THR A 138 8.90 -29.40 -15.50
N GLU A 139 8.08 -28.40 -15.19
CA GLU A 139 6.66 -28.60 -14.84
C GLU A 139 5.81 -29.16 -16.00
N ALA A 140 6.32 -29.15 -17.23
CA ALA A 140 5.62 -29.74 -18.38
C ALA A 140 5.66 -31.29 -18.39
N VAL A 141 6.44 -31.91 -17.50
CA VAL A 141 6.62 -33.37 -17.45
C VAL A 141 5.66 -34.05 -16.48
N ASP A 142 5.12 -33.32 -15.47
CA ASP A 142 4.12 -33.84 -14.54
C ASP A 142 2.81 -33.05 -14.64
N PRO A 143 1.65 -33.69 -14.93
CA PRO A 143 0.37 -33.00 -14.81
C PRO A 143 0.13 -32.64 -13.34
N PRO A 144 -0.40 -31.44 -13.03
CA PRO A 144 -0.59 -31.02 -11.66
C PRO A 144 -1.61 -31.93 -10.96
N THR A 145 -1.12 -32.81 -10.11
CA THR A 145 -1.95 -33.40 -9.06
C THR A 145 -2.22 -32.23 -8.09
N ALA A 146 -3.49 -31.82 -8.01
CA ALA A 146 -3.93 -30.77 -7.11
C ALA A 146 -3.80 -31.27 -5.65
N GLU A 147 -2.62 -31.19 -5.11
CA GLU A 147 -2.35 -31.26 -3.68
C GLU A 147 -1.87 -29.91 -3.20
N ALA A 148 -2.65 -29.30 -2.32
CA ALA A 148 -2.26 -28.05 -1.65
C ALA A 148 -0.88 -28.24 -1.00
N PRO A 149 0.05 -27.28 -1.14
CA PRO A 149 1.38 -27.42 -0.55
C PRO A 149 1.24 -27.52 0.97
N ALA A 150 1.67 -28.65 1.52
CA ALA A 150 1.90 -28.82 2.94
C ALA A 150 2.88 -27.71 3.42
N PRO A 151 2.73 -27.18 4.65
CA PRO A 151 3.60 -26.12 5.15
C PRO A 151 5.05 -26.63 5.13
N SER A 152 5.85 -26.02 4.27
CA SER A 152 7.28 -26.29 4.15
C SER A 152 7.95 -26.11 5.49
N ALA A 153 8.66 -27.15 5.95
CA ALA A 153 9.53 -27.08 7.11
C ALA A 153 10.42 -25.83 7.07
N ALA A 154 10.56 -25.19 8.23
CA ALA A 154 11.30 -23.95 8.41
C ALA A 154 12.65 -24.00 7.69
N ARG A 155 12.80 -23.21 6.64
CA ARG A 155 14.09 -22.92 6.04
C ARG A 155 14.91 -22.18 7.08
N GLU A 156 16.02 -22.78 7.46
CA GLU A 156 17.04 -22.13 8.29
C GLU A 156 17.41 -20.79 7.65
N VAL A 157 17.06 -19.69 8.31
CA VAL A 157 17.35 -18.34 7.83
C VAL A 157 18.86 -18.14 8.08
N LEU A 158 19.66 -18.41 7.06
CA LEU A 158 21.07 -18.00 7.08
C LEU A 158 21.11 -16.47 7.25
N ALA A 159 21.62 -16.02 8.39
CA ALA A 159 21.88 -14.61 8.64
C ALA A 159 22.86 -14.09 7.58
N ARG A 160 22.35 -13.34 6.59
CA ARG A 160 23.16 -12.70 5.57
C ARG A 160 23.52 -11.31 6.06
N ALA A 161 24.81 -11.09 6.34
CA ALA A 161 25.33 -9.76 6.58
C ALA A 161 25.65 -9.12 5.20
N TYR A 162 24.94 -8.04 4.88
CA TYR A 162 25.26 -7.24 3.70
C TYR A 162 26.01 -6.00 4.15
N GLU A 163 27.16 -5.72 3.52
CA GLU A 163 27.90 -4.48 3.71
C GLU A 163 27.72 -3.62 2.49
N THR A 164 27.32 -2.36 2.68
CA THR A 164 27.23 -1.39 1.59
C THR A 164 28.62 -0.84 1.30
N ILE A 165 29.17 -1.15 0.12
CA ILE A 165 30.47 -0.64 -0.33
C ILE A 165 30.22 0.71 -0.99
N LEU A 166 30.73 1.78 -0.37
CA LEU A 166 30.55 3.17 -0.83
C LEU A 166 31.81 3.75 -1.48
N THR A 167 32.93 3.02 -1.48
CA THR A 167 34.21 3.48 -2.06
C THR A 167 34.84 2.41 -2.95
N GLN A 168 35.57 2.85 -3.99
CA GLN A 168 36.24 1.96 -4.95
C GLN A 168 37.28 1.04 -4.28
N ASP A 169 37.94 1.53 -3.25
CA ASP A 169 39.02 0.79 -2.52
C ASP A 169 38.52 -0.44 -1.74
N ARG A 170 37.22 -0.69 -1.68
CA ARG A 170 36.62 -1.87 -1.04
C ARG A 170 36.03 -2.87 -2.03
N LEU A 171 36.22 -2.62 -3.33
CA LEU A 171 35.76 -3.50 -4.42
C LEU A 171 36.83 -4.47 -4.90
N ASP A 172 38.10 -4.21 -4.56
CA ASP A 172 39.28 -5.06 -4.80
C ASP A 172 39.52 -5.97 -3.58
#